data_c48620382b48f44d06c617c8b6fa3559
#
_entry.id   c48620382b48f44d06c617c8b6fa3559
#
_cell.length_a   1.000
_cell.length_b   1.000
_cell.length_c   1.000
_cell.angle_alpha   90.00
_cell.angle_beta   90.00
_cell.angle_gamma   90.00
#
_symmetry.space_group_name_H-M   'P 1'
#
loop_
_entity.id
_entity.type
_entity.pdbx_description
1 polymer ?
#
loop_
_entity_poly.entity_id
_entity_poly.type
_entity_poly.pdbx_seq_one_letter_code
_entity_poly.pdbx_strand_id
1 'polypeptide(L)'
;MKKFLKSLLIPLVSFAIAAAVFPAGTSLLDSQTVLADTTADTSIKNGLFHEGTDWNYYVNGEIATGTTTLVKYNGNWWYVRNGKIDFDSHTLCKYNGNWFYVSGGKVNFNAAGLCKYNGNWFYVKNGKVDFGATTLCKYNGNWFYVSGGKVNFSATTLCKYNGNWFYVSNGKVNFNAAGLCRYNGNWFYVSGGRVNFSATGLCRYNGSWWYVRNGVVDFSARTLYRYNGIWWYINGGRIDFGARTLCKYNGTWWFIENGQINWSENAKTLVKYGSSWYYVNGGVVNWRYSGKCVYGDYEYTVENGVVDFGAQITKNDPFAKYMKANPARSGIQ
;
A
#
# COMPACT_ATOMS: atom_id res chain seq x y z
N MET A 1 -26.90 -15.45 4.60
CA MET A 1 -26.24 -16.18 3.51
C MET A 1 -24.73 -16.08 3.67
N LYS A 2 -24.15 -17.18 4.18
CA LYS A 2 -22.70 -17.36 4.33
C LYS A 2 -22.10 -17.67 2.96
N LYS A 3 -20.95 -17.06 2.65
CA LYS A 3 -19.86 -17.42 1.75
C LYS A 3 -19.43 -16.19 0.94
N PHE A 4 -18.26 -15.68 1.31
CA PHE A 4 -17.03 -15.47 0.53
C PHE A 4 -16.07 -14.57 1.33
N LEU A 5 -15.55 -15.12 2.45
CA LEU A 5 -14.21 -14.75 2.87
C LEU A 5 -13.27 -15.76 2.25
N LYS A 6 -12.81 -15.53 1.03
CA LYS A 6 -11.59 -16.16 0.56
C LYS A 6 -10.43 -15.39 1.17
N SER A 7 -9.87 -15.98 2.23
CA SER A 7 -8.59 -15.63 2.79
C SER A 7 -7.56 -15.52 1.68
N LEU A 8 -6.93 -14.36 1.54
CA LEU A 8 -5.69 -14.20 0.83
C LEU A 8 -4.61 -14.90 1.70
N LEU A 9 -4.45 -16.18 1.52
CA LEU A 9 -3.29 -16.94 1.98
C LEU A 9 -2.11 -16.47 1.14
N ILE A 10 -1.32 -15.55 1.70
CA ILE A 10 0.06 -15.35 1.28
C ILE A 10 0.77 -16.64 1.70
N PRO A 11 1.46 -17.35 0.80
CA PRO A 11 2.23 -18.49 1.21
C PRO A 11 3.27 -18.04 2.23
N LEU A 12 3.14 -18.49 3.46
CA LEU A 12 4.23 -18.54 4.42
C LEU A 12 5.24 -19.50 3.79
N VAL A 13 6.29 -18.95 3.20
CA VAL A 13 7.49 -19.73 2.95
C VAL A 13 8.08 -19.99 4.32
N SER A 14 7.73 -21.15 4.86
CA SER A 14 8.40 -21.73 6.01
C SER A 14 9.80 -22.08 5.58
N PHE A 15 10.75 -21.19 5.81
CA PHE A 15 12.14 -21.61 5.84
C PHE A 15 12.30 -22.48 7.09
N ALA A 16 12.31 -23.77 6.87
CA ALA A 16 12.81 -24.72 7.84
C ALA A 16 14.21 -24.24 8.23
N ILE A 17 14.37 -23.87 9.50
CA ILE A 17 15.67 -23.70 10.11
C ILE A 17 16.25 -25.11 10.16
N ALA A 18 16.99 -25.50 9.13
CA ALA A 18 17.91 -26.61 9.22
C ALA A 18 18.93 -26.22 10.30
N ALA A 19 18.82 -26.82 11.46
CA ALA A 19 19.87 -26.81 12.45
C ALA A 19 21.10 -27.43 11.76
N ALA A 20 21.97 -26.59 11.22
CA ALA A 20 23.29 -27.01 10.80
C ALA A 20 24.03 -27.42 12.08
N VAL A 21 24.09 -28.70 12.31
CA VAL A 21 25.05 -29.31 13.23
C VAL A 21 26.43 -28.98 12.66
N PHE A 22 27.10 -28.01 13.25
CA PHE A 22 28.48 -27.72 12.94
C PHE A 22 29.31 -28.90 13.49
N PRO A 23 30.16 -29.52 12.67
CA PRO A 23 31.10 -30.48 13.18
C PRO A 23 32.04 -29.76 14.17
N ALA A 24 32.15 -30.32 15.34
CA ALA A 24 33.18 -29.96 16.32
C ALA A 24 34.55 -30.19 15.69
N GLY A 25 35.31 -29.12 15.56
CA GLY A 25 36.70 -29.25 15.18
C GLY A 25 37.17 -28.17 14.22
N THR A 26 37.45 -27.01 14.77
CA THR A 26 38.69 -26.21 14.61
C THR A 26 38.59 -25.05 15.60
N SER A 27 39.16 -25.26 16.77
CA SER A 27 39.45 -24.23 17.73
C SER A 27 40.56 -23.33 17.14
N LEU A 28 40.14 -22.24 16.55
CA LEU A 28 41.08 -21.14 16.27
C LEU A 28 40.98 -20.16 17.42
N LEU A 29 41.99 -20.27 18.29
CA LEU A 29 42.42 -19.32 19.31
C LEU A 29 41.38 -19.09 20.44
N ASP A 30 41.32 -20.05 21.34
CA ASP A 30 40.90 -19.81 22.71
C ASP A 30 41.91 -18.84 23.32
N SER A 31 41.47 -17.62 23.63
CA SER A 31 42.34 -16.63 24.30
C SER A 31 42.64 -17.12 25.70
N GLN A 32 43.83 -17.64 25.88
CA GLN A 32 44.33 -18.03 27.19
C GLN A 32 44.36 -16.80 28.13
N THR A 33 43.73 -16.97 29.28
CA THR A 33 43.86 -16.08 30.42
C THR A 33 45.31 -16.23 30.92
N VAL A 34 46.19 -15.33 30.61
CA VAL A 34 47.55 -15.31 31.22
C VAL A 34 47.44 -14.58 32.54
N LEU A 35 47.44 -15.33 33.65
CA LEU A 35 47.84 -14.83 34.96
C LEU A 35 49.34 -14.43 34.85
N ALA A 36 49.66 -13.22 35.33
CA ALA A 36 51.03 -12.73 35.39
C ALA A 36 51.86 -13.64 36.34
N ASP A 37 52.61 -14.55 35.80
CA ASP A 37 53.68 -15.25 36.50
C ASP A 37 55.02 -14.72 35.95
N THR A 38 55.93 -14.31 36.88
CA THR A 38 57.19 -13.68 36.61
C THR A 38 58.27 -14.69 36.22
N THR A 39 58.06 -15.44 35.17
CA THR A 39 59.09 -16.15 34.44
C THR A 39 59.08 -15.66 33.01
N ALA A 40 60.23 -15.28 32.47
CA ALA A 40 60.38 -14.81 31.10
C ALA A 40 59.88 -15.89 30.13
N ASP A 41 58.55 -15.96 29.92
CA ASP A 41 57.95 -16.80 28.91
C ASP A 41 58.12 -16.15 27.56
N THR A 42 58.88 -16.76 26.69
CA THR A 42 59.12 -16.38 25.30
C THR A 42 57.89 -16.68 24.41
N SER A 43 56.72 -16.81 25.00
CA SER A 43 55.49 -17.03 24.20
C SER A 43 55.21 -15.78 23.37
N ILE A 44 55.01 -15.98 22.07
CA ILE A 44 54.65 -14.93 21.13
C ILE A 44 53.28 -14.38 21.50
N LYS A 45 53.22 -13.06 21.81
CA LYS A 45 51.94 -12.39 22.15
C LYS A 45 50.92 -12.56 21.03
N ASN A 46 49.75 -13.08 21.33
CA ASN A 46 48.59 -13.12 20.45
C ASN A 46 47.32 -12.76 21.22
N GLY A 47 46.54 -11.80 20.73
CA GLY A 47 45.31 -11.34 21.41
C GLY A 47 45.42 -9.94 22.01
N LEU A 48 44.53 -9.62 22.96
CA LEU A 48 44.51 -8.32 23.63
C LEU A 48 45.35 -8.30 24.88
N PHE A 49 46.21 -7.33 24.98
CA PHE A 49 47.10 -7.09 26.15
C PHE A 49 46.95 -5.64 26.61
N HIS A 50 46.85 -5.44 27.94
CA HIS A 50 46.79 -4.13 28.55
C HIS A 50 48.22 -3.66 28.84
N GLU A 51 48.60 -2.52 28.28
CA GLU A 51 49.95 -1.96 28.41
C GLU A 51 49.84 -0.44 28.61
N GLY A 52 50.30 0.03 29.78
CA GLY A 52 50.12 1.42 30.17
C GLY A 52 48.65 1.78 30.28
N THR A 53 48.18 2.68 29.44
CA THR A 53 46.78 3.12 29.37
C THR A 53 46.00 2.45 28.26
N ASP A 54 46.67 1.69 27.39
CA ASP A 54 46.10 1.16 26.15
C ASP A 54 45.86 -0.35 26.22
N TRP A 55 44.88 -0.80 25.49
CA TRP A 55 44.66 -2.20 25.13
C TRP A 55 45.13 -2.43 23.70
N ASN A 56 46.28 -3.12 23.57
CA ASN A 56 46.88 -3.43 22.28
C ASN A 56 46.50 -4.82 21.80
N TYR A 57 46.26 -4.94 20.51
CA TYR A 57 45.97 -6.22 19.85
C TYR A 57 47.22 -6.72 19.12
N TYR A 58 47.72 -7.88 19.55
CA TYR A 58 48.90 -8.53 19.03
C TYR A 58 48.55 -9.71 18.13
N VAL A 59 49.27 -9.84 17.03
CA VAL A 59 49.29 -11.00 16.13
C VAL A 59 50.74 -11.36 15.88
N ASN A 60 51.10 -12.61 16.22
CA ASN A 60 52.50 -13.10 16.09
C ASN A 60 53.56 -12.21 16.75
N GLY A 61 53.24 -11.67 17.91
CA GLY A 61 54.16 -10.85 18.71
C GLY A 61 54.23 -9.38 18.34
N GLU A 62 53.54 -8.95 17.29
CA GLU A 62 53.53 -7.55 16.83
C GLU A 62 52.16 -6.94 17.01
N ILE A 63 52.10 -5.63 17.30
CA ILE A 63 50.83 -4.88 17.32
C ILE A 63 50.27 -4.88 15.91
N ALA A 64 49.05 -5.34 15.75
CA ALA A 64 48.37 -5.48 14.45
C ALA A 64 47.91 -4.10 13.90
N THR A 65 48.88 -3.22 13.63
CA THR A 65 48.64 -1.89 13.05
C THR A 65 47.95 -2.03 11.69
N GLY A 66 47.03 -1.11 11.38
CA GLY A 66 46.22 -1.20 10.14
C GLY A 66 45.03 -2.17 10.20
N THR A 67 44.95 -2.99 11.25
CA THR A 67 43.85 -3.94 11.42
C THR A 67 42.61 -3.29 12.05
N THR A 68 41.45 -3.53 11.46
CA THR A 68 40.15 -3.18 12.03
C THR A 68 39.31 -4.46 12.12
N THR A 69 39.00 -4.90 13.35
CA THR A 69 38.33 -6.18 13.60
C THR A 69 37.61 -6.23 14.95
N LEU A 70 36.97 -7.34 15.24
CA LEU A 70 36.41 -7.67 16.55
C LEU A 70 37.30 -8.77 17.20
N VAL A 71 37.65 -8.57 18.46
CA VAL A 71 38.45 -9.54 19.24
C VAL A 71 37.68 -9.90 20.51
N LYS A 72 37.55 -11.21 20.78
CA LYS A 72 36.89 -11.69 21.99
C LYS A 72 37.88 -11.68 23.17
N TYR A 73 37.45 -11.04 24.28
CA TYR A 73 38.24 -11.03 25.51
C TYR A 73 37.27 -10.87 26.72
N ASN A 74 37.48 -11.68 27.74
CA ASN A 74 36.66 -11.73 28.94
C ASN A 74 35.15 -11.71 28.65
N GLY A 75 34.65 -12.61 27.79
CA GLY A 75 33.25 -12.75 27.44
C GLY A 75 32.67 -11.67 26.53
N ASN A 76 33.41 -10.60 26.26
CA ASN A 76 33.00 -9.49 25.40
C ASN A 76 33.70 -9.53 24.04
N TRP A 77 33.06 -8.91 23.02
CA TRP A 77 33.68 -8.66 21.73
C TRP A 77 34.05 -7.20 21.63
N TRP A 78 35.36 -6.94 21.53
CA TRP A 78 35.95 -5.60 21.51
C TRP A 78 36.29 -5.17 20.10
N TYR A 79 36.07 -3.91 19.82
CA TYR A 79 36.39 -3.29 18.55
C TYR A 79 37.83 -2.78 18.57
N VAL A 80 38.62 -3.36 17.70
CA VAL A 80 40.04 -2.97 17.50
C VAL A 80 40.12 -2.15 16.22
N ARG A 81 40.80 -1.01 16.30
CA ARG A 81 41.15 -0.17 15.17
C ARG A 81 42.61 0.23 15.26
N ASN A 82 43.36 -0.03 14.18
CA ASN A 82 44.82 0.20 14.14
C ASN A 82 45.58 -0.46 15.31
N GLY A 83 45.21 -1.70 15.62
CA GLY A 83 45.89 -2.48 16.65
C GLY A 83 45.55 -2.11 18.09
N LYS A 84 44.60 -1.22 18.35
CA LYS A 84 44.17 -0.83 19.71
C LYS A 84 42.66 -0.91 19.85
N ILE A 85 42.16 -1.19 21.08
CA ILE A 85 40.74 -1.03 21.36
C ILE A 85 40.36 0.45 21.27
N ASP A 86 39.34 0.77 20.46
CA ASP A 86 38.77 2.11 20.36
C ASP A 86 37.50 2.20 21.17
N PHE A 87 37.63 2.64 22.42
CA PHE A 87 36.52 2.72 23.40
C PHE A 87 35.47 3.78 23.03
N ASP A 88 35.79 4.75 22.21
CA ASP A 88 34.87 5.81 21.80
C ASP A 88 34.07 5.47 20.56
N SER A 89 34.37 4.33 19.97
CA SER A 89 33.69 3.93 18.73
C SER A 89 32.22 3.64 18.89
N HIS A 90 31.43 4.26 17.99
CA HIS A 90 30.02 3.97 17.74
C HIS A 90 29.86 3.72 16.23
N THR A 91 29.90 2.44 15.80
CA THR A 91 30.06 2.12 14.37
C THR A 91 29.54 0.71 14.04
N LEU A 92 29.69 0.32 12.78
CA LEU A 92 29.53 -1.06 12.34
C LEU A 92 30.90 -1.68 12.05
N CYS A 93 31.09 -2.91 12.50
CA CYS A 93 32.28 -3.70 12.19
C CYS A 93 31.88 -5.03 11.53
N LYS A 94 32.55 -5.35 10.40
CA LYS A 94 32.36 -6.63 9.73
C LYS A 94 33.24 -7.69 10.36
N TYR A 95 32.68 -8.81 10.77
CA TYR A 95 33.38 -9.94 11.31
C TYR A 95 32.69 -11.26 10.92
N ASN A 96 33.44 -12.22 10.42
CA ASN A 96 32.92 -13.52 9.95
C ASN A 96 31.63 -13.40 9.13
N GLY A 97 31.64 -12.55 8.09
CA GLY A 97 30.54 -12.36 7.16
C GLY A 97 29.36 -11.51 7.69
N ASN A 98 29.31 -11.24 9.00
CA ASN A 98 28.25 -10.43 9.62
C ASN A 98 28.74 -9.01 9.92
N TRP A 99 27.80 -8.06 10.00
CA TRP A 99 28.05 -6.71 10.45
C TRP A 99 27.48 -6.50 11.85
N PHE A 100 28.35 -6.18 12.80
CA PHE A 100 28.00 -5.98 14.21
C PHE A 100 27.99 -4.50 14.57
N TYR A 101 27.04 -4.13 15.45
CA TYR A 101 26.99 -2.79 15.99
C TYR A 101 27.91 -2.68 17.21
N VAL A 102 28.81 -1.74 17.13
CA VAL A 102 29.77 -1.37 18.18
C VAL A 102 29.30 -0.10 18.88
N SER A 103 29.34 -0.10 20.18
CA SER A 103 29.04 1.08 21.01
C SER A 103 29.95 1.07 22.24
N GLY A 104 30.70 2.17 22.47
CA GLY A 104 31.69 2.22 23.54
C GLY A 104 32.77 1.15 23.37
N GLY A 105 33.30 0.98 22.16
CA GLY A 105 34.39 0.05 21.85
C GLY A 105 34.05 -1.43 21.90
N LYS A 106 32.81 -1.84 22.18
CA LYS A 106 32.38 -3.25 22.23
C LYS A 106 31.11 -3.50 21.47
N VAL A 107 30.91 -4.74 21.02
CA VAL A 107 29.66 -5.17 20.38
C VAL A 107 28.52 -5.09 21.38
N ASN A 108 27.46 -4.38 21.01
CA ASN A 108 26.22 -4.32 21.78
C ASN A 108 25.17 -5.22 21.15
N PHE A 109 25.03 -6.45 21.66
CA PHE A 109 24.08 -7.44 21.17
C PHE A 109 22.61 -7.10 21.44
N ASN A 110 22.34 -6.13 22.34
CA ASN A 110 20.98 -5.66 22.62
C ASN A 110 20.58 -4.48 21.74
N ALA A 111 21.50 -3.98 20.90
CA ALA A 111 21.21 -2.83 20.07
C ALA A 111 20.12 -3.14 19.02
N ALA A 112 19.18 -2.21 18.89
CA ALA A 112 18.18 -2.18 17.85
C ALA A 112 17.97 -0.73 17.40
N GLY A 113 17.86 -0.51 16.09
CA GLY A 113 17.63 0.83 15.54
C GLY A 113 18.43 1.10 14.27
N LEU A 114 18.68 2.39 14.00
CA LEU A 114 19.45 2.81 12.83
C LEU A 114 20.88 3.21 13.21
N CYS A 115 21.82 2.73 12.45
CA CYS A 115 23.24 3.10 12.56
C CYS A 115 23.74 3.66 11.22
N LYS A 116 24.39 4.83 11.25
CA LYS A 116 25.02 5.43 10.06
C LYS A 116 26.44 4.86 9.89
N TYR A 117 26.73 4.35 8.70
CA TYR A 117 28.05 3.83 8.35
C TYR A 117 28.33 4.10 6.86
N ASN A 118 29.49 4.67 6.56
CA ASN A 118 29.92 5.01 5.19
C ASN A 118 28.80 5.68 4.37
N GLY A 119 28.18 6.73 4.92
CA GLY A 119 27.13 7.51 4.24
C GLY A 119 25.75 6.86 4.23
N ASN A 120 25.62 5.58 4.54
CA ASN A 120 24.35 4.85 4.55
C ASN A 120 23.80 4.66 5.97
N TRP A 121 22.49 4.50 6.10
CA TRP A 121 21.82 4.14 7.33
C TRP A 121 21.40 2.67 7.30
N PHE A 122 21.91 1.88 8.23
CA PHE A 122 21.63 0.45 8.34
C PHE A 122 20.69 0.16 9.51
N TYR A 123 19.82 -0.82 9.32
CA TYR A 123 18.96 -1.32 10.37
C TYR A 123 19.65 -2.41 11.17
N VAL A 124 19.78 -2.16 12.46
CA VAL A 124 20.40 -3.08 13.43
C VAL A 124 19.29 -3.73 14.24
N LYS A 125 19.38 -5.04 14.41
CA LYS A 125 18.53 -5.85 15.27
C LYS A 125 19.38 -6.85 16.02
N ASN A 126 19.22 -6.90 17.34
CA ASN A 126 20.03 -7.78 18.20
C ASN A 126 21.54 -7.62 17.92
N GLY A 127 22.00 -6.38 17.84
CA GLY A 127 23.40 -6.04 17.64
C GLY A 127 24.00 -6.34 16.26
N LYS A 128 23.21 -6.80 15.31
CA LYS A 128 23.64 -7.10 13.93
C LYS A 128 22.82 -6.33 12.91
N VAL A 129 23.44 -6.03 11.78
CA VAL A 129 22.69 -5.51 10.62
C VAL A 129 21.80 -6.62 10.07
N ASP A 130 20.49 -6.36 10.00
CA ASP A 130 19.51 -7.27 9.41
C ASP A 130 19.25 -6.86 7.95
N PHE A 131 19.99 -7.47 7.02
CA PHE A 131 19.85 -7.19 5.58
C PHE A 131 18.55 -7.72 4.97
N GLY A 132 17.83 -8.61 5.66
CA GLY A 132 16.50 -9.06 5.23
C GLY A 132 15.37 -8.12 5.62
N ALA A 133 15.65 -7.13 6.47
CA ALA A 133 14.60 -6.30 7.04
C ALA A 133 13.90 -5.42 5.99
N THR A 134 12.57 -5.50 5.98
CA THR A 134 11.69 -4.53 5.35
C THR A 134 10.68 -4.09 6.41
N THR A 135 10.85 -2.87 6.95
CA THR A 135 10.12 -2.41 8.13
C THR A 135 10.16 -0.89 8.27
N LEU A 136 9.52 -0.38 9.31
CA LEU A 136 9.69 1.00 9.77
C LEU A 136 10.57 1.03 11.01
N CYS A 137 11.48 1.99 11.06
CA CYS A 137 12.32 2.23 12.24
C CYS A 137 12.26 3.69 12.66
N LYS A 138 11.99 3.92 13.97
CA LYS A 138 11.96 5.27 14.54
C LYS A 138 13.36 5.74 14.89
N TYR A 139 13.73 6.93 14.43
CA TYR A 139 15.01 7.57 14.76
C TYR A 139 14.84 9.10 14.82
N ASN A 140 15.29 9.71 15.87
CA ASN A 140 15.18 11.17 16.12
C ASN A 140 13.78 11.72 15.79
N GLY A 141 12.74 11.10 16.35
CA GLY A 141 11.34 11.54 16.18
C GLY A 141 10.67 11.14 14.86
N ASN A 142 11.42 10.75 13.84
CA ASN A 142 10.90 10.35 12.53
C ASN A 142 10.83 8.83 12.39
N TRP A 143 9.91 8.36 11.54
CA TRP A 143 9.82 6.97 11.14
C TRP A 143 10.37 6.80 9.73
N PHE A 144 11.43 6.01 9.60
CA PHE A 144 12.11 5.74 8.34
C PHE A 144 11.75 4.37 7.78
N TYR A 145 11.63 4.30 6.46
CA TYR A 145 11.41 3.06 5.74
C TYR A 145 12.74 2.36 5.49
N VAL A 146 12.82 1.13 5.97
CA VAL A 146 13.94 0.22 5.77
C VAL A 146 13.56 -0.81 4.72
N SER A 147 14.43 -1.06 3.78
CA SER A 147 14.30 -2.11 2.77
C SER A 147 15.67 -2.73 2.51
N GLY A 148 15.75 -4.08 2.58
CA GLY A 148 17.06 -4.75 2.46
C GLY A 148 18.06 -4.31 3.54
N GLY A 149 17.57 -4.05 4.76
CA GLY A 149 18.39 -3.65 5.90
C GLY A 149 18.96 -2.23 5.85
N LYS A 150 18.56 -1.42 4.86
CA LYS A 150 18.99 -0.02 4.72
C LYS A 150 17.80 0.92 4.65
N VAL A 151 17.97 2.15 5.12
CA VAL A 151 16.98 3.21 4.89
C VAL A 151 16.93 3.55 3.40
N ASN A 152 15.76 3.44 2.81
CA ASN A 152 15.50 3.83 1.43
C ASN A 152 14.83 5.21 1.40
N PHE A 153 15.61 6.27 1.20
CA PHE A 153 15.14 7.66 1.19
C PHE A 153 14.31 8.04 -0.04
N SER A 154 14.33 7.25 -1.11
CA SER A 154 13.54 7.50 -2.31
C SER A 154 12.19 6.76 -2.32
N ALA A 155 11.94 5.92 -1.32
CA ALA A 155 10.75 5.09 -1.31
C ALA A 155 9.46 5.93 -1.17
N THR A 156 8.49 5.63 -2.04
CA THR A 156 7.09 6.04 -1.91
C THR A 156 6.23 4.79 -2.03
N THR A 157 5.66 4.33 -0.91
CA THR A 157 5.03 3.02 -0.81
C THR A 157 4.15 2.89 0.44
N LEU A 158 3.55 1.72 0.61
CA LEU A 158 2.95 1.31 1.88
C LEU A 158 3.88 0.34 2.60
N CYS A 159 3.99 0.50 3.92
CA CYS A 159 4.75 -0.41 4.77
C CYS A 159 3.90 -0.88 5.95
N LYS A 160 3.84 -2.19 6.17
CA LYS A 160 3.14 -2.78 7.33
C LYS A 160 4.06 -2.77 8.54
N TYR A 161 3.54 -2.22 9.65
CA TYR A 161 4.26 -2.18 10.92
C TYR A 161 3.27 -2.28 12.09
N ASN A 162 3.51 -3.19 13.02
CA ASN A 162 2.64 -3.45 14.18
C ASN A 162 1.15 -3.53 13.80
N GLY A 163 0.82 -4.35 12.79
CA GLY A 163 -0.56 -4.59 12.35
C GLY A 163 -1.16 -3.50 11.44
N ASN A 164 -0.57 -2.31 11.37
CA ASN A 164 -1.06 -1.18 10.57
C ASN A 164 -0.26 -1.00 9.27
N TRP A 165 -0.88 -0.45 8.25
CA TRP A 165 -0.22 -0.06 7.01
C TRP A 165 0.00 1.45 6.98
N PHE A 166 1.23 1.88 6.85
CA PHE A 166 1.64 3.28 6.84
C PHE A 166 2.06 3.73 5.45
N TYR A 167 1.69 4.94 5.11
CA TYR A 167 2.14 5.58 3.88
C TYR A 167 3.52 6.20 4.07
N VAL A 168 4.43 5.77 3.24
CA VAL A 168 5.81 6.25 3.16
C VAL A 168 5.94 7.16 1.95
N SER A 169 6.56 8.30 2.12
CA SER A 169 6.94 9.23 1.06
C SER A 169 8.36 9.72 1.32
N ASN A 170 9.21 9.66 0.29
CA ASN A 170 10.62 10.02 0.42
C ASN A 170 11.30 9.33 1.61
N GLY A 171 11.04 8.03 1.75
CA GLY A 171 11.63 7.17 2.77
C GLY A 171 11.18 7.39 4.20
N LYS A 172 10.19 8.26 4.43
CA LYS A 172 9.63 8.55 5.77
C LYS A 172 8.12 8.35 5.79
N VAL A 173 7.60 7.95 6.95
CA VAL A 173 6.14 7.94 7.15
C VAL A 173 5.61 9.37 7.11
N ASN A 174 4.65 9.61 6.22
CA ASN A 174 3.95 10.89 6.11
C ASN A 174 2.58 10.77 6.80
N PHE A 175 2.48 11.22 8.04
CA PHE A 175 1.25 11.18 8.84
C PHE A 175 0.17 12.16 8.35
N ASN A 176 0.52 13.12 7.50
CA ASN A 176 -0.44 14.06 6.91
C ASN A 176 -1.00 13.58 5.57
N ALA A 177 -0.53 12.42 5.09
CA ALA A 177 -0.98 11.90 3.81
C ALA A 177 -2.46 11.51 3.85
N ALA A 178 -3.18 11.94 2.80
CA ALA A 178 -4.55 11.54 2.50
C ALA A 178 -4.71 11.33 0.99
N GLY A 179 -5.52 10.37 0.58
CA GLY A 179 -5.77 10.07 -0.82
C GLY A 179 -5.52 8.59 -1.18
N LEU A 180 -5.26 8.34 -2.45
CA LEU A 180 -5.04 6.98 -2.95
C LEU A 180 -3.55 6.67 -3.11
N CYS A 181 -3.14 5.49 -2.68
CA CYS A 181 -1.80 4.95 -2.87
C CYS A 181 -1.86 3.58 -3.53
N ARG A 182 -1.06 3.38 -4.58
CA ARG A 182 -0.95 2.09 -5.26
C ARG A 182 0.08 1.20 -4.57
N TYR A 183 -0.31 -0.03 -4.27
CA TYR A 183 0.57 -1.03 -3.68
C TYR A 183 0.16 -2.43 -4.13
N ASN A 184 1.10 -3.24 -4.63
CA ASN A 184 0.86 -4.61 -5.13
C ASN A 184 -0.37 -4.72 -6.04
N GLY A 185 -0.48 -3.81 -7.03
CA GLY A 185 -1.57 -3.82 -8.02
C GLY A 185 -2.88 -3.19 -7.54
N ASN A 186 -3.11 -3.02 -6.25
CA ASN A 186 -4.31 -2.42 -5.69
C ASN A 186 -4.12 -0.94 -5.32
N TRP A 187 -5.23 -0.20 -5.26
CA TRP A 187 -5.24 1.18 -4.80
C TRP A 187 -5.90 1.26 -3.44
N PHE A 188 -5.16 1.73 -2.45
CA PHE A 188 -5.59 1.84 -1.07
C PHE A 188 -5.89 3.29 -0.70
N TYR A 189 -6.94 3.48 0.10
CA TYR A 189 -7.26 4.79 0.65
C TYR A 189 -6.46 5.03 1.93
N VAL A 190 -5.70 6.11 1.91
CA VAL A 190 -4.86 6.58 3.01
C VAL A 190 -5.52 7.80 3.65
N SER A 191 -5.55 7.81 4.96
CA SER A 191 -5.99 8.96 5.76
C SER A 191 -5.14 9.05 7.01
N GLY A 192 -4.61 10.25 7.32
CA GLY A 192 -3.69 10.42 8.44
C GLY A 192 -2.44 9.54 8.34
N GLY A 193 -1.93 9.34 7.13
CA GLY A 193 -0.73 8.54 6.85
C GLY A 193 -0.90 7.04 7.02
N ARG A 194 -2.12 6.53 7.19
CA ARG A 194 -2.43 5.10 7.35
C ARG A 194 -3.50 4.66 6.36
N VAL A 195 -3.43 3.41 5.93
CA VAL A 195 -4.54 2.81 5.19
C VAL A 195 -5.76 2.70 6.10
N ASN A 196 -6.88 3.26 5.65
CA ASN A 196 -8.15 3.18 6.36
C ASN A 196 -9.04 2.12 5.71
N PHE A 197 -9.01 0.89 6.23
CA PHE A 197 -9.79 -0.23 5.73
C PHE A 197 -11.30 -0.14 6.03
N SER A 198 -11.74 0.78 6.86
CA SER A 198 -13.17 1.02 7.08
C SER A 198 -13.75 2.08 6.15
N ALA A 199 -12.92 2.76 5.36
CA ALA A 199 -13.37 3.80 4.47
C ALA A 199 -14.23 3.23 3.32
N THR A 200 -15.42 3.82 3.13
CA THR A 200 -16.26 3.59 1.96
C THR A 200 -16.77 4.94 1.49
N GLY A 201 -16.52 5.28 0.22
CA GLY A 201 -16.92 6.57 -0.32
C GLY A 201 -16.18 6.97 -1.58
N LEU A 202 -16.27 8.25 -1.92
CA LEU A 202 -15.58 8.82 -3.07
C LEU A 202 -14.29 9.51 -2.64
N CYS A 203 -13.24 9.24 -3.37
CA CYS A 203 -11.94 9.89 -3.22
C CYS A 203 -11.50 10.50 -4.55
N ARG A 204 -11.15 11.80 -4.54
CA ARG A 204 -10.62 12.48 -5.73
C ARG A 204 -9.12 12.20 -5.84
N TYR A 205 -8.70 11.68 -7.00
CA TYR A 205 -7.30 11.41 -7.28
C TYR A 205 -7.01 11.55 -8.77
N ASN A 206 -5.96 12.30 -9.13
CA ASN A 206 -5.56 12.59 -10.52
C ASN A 206 -6.75 13.01 -11.41
N GLY A 207 -7.53 14.00 -10.95
CA GLY A 207 -8.65 14.56 -11.70
C GLY A 207 -9.93 13.73 -11.73
N SER A 208 -9.89 12.48 -11.30
CA SER A 208 -11.03 11.56 -11.28
C SER A 208 -11.56 11.32 -9.87
N TRP A 209 -12.84 10.96 -9.76
CA TRP A 209 -13.46 10.54 -8.52
C TRP A 209 -13.57 9.01 -8.50
N TRP A 210 -12.88 8.39 -7.54
CA TRP A 210 -12.79 6.95 -7.38
C TRP A 210 -13.66 6.46 -6.24
N TYR A 211 -14.34 5.35 -6.45
CA TYR A 211 -15.15 4.71 -5.43
C TYR A 211 -14.29 3.73 -4.62
N VAL A 212 -14.18 4.02 -3.34
CA VAL A 212 -13.47 3.21 -2.35
C VAL A 212 -14.50 2.39 -1.58
N ARG A 213 -14.25 1.11 -1.41
CA ARG A 213 -15.01 0.20 -0.55
C ARG A 213 -14.04 -0.55 0.35
N ASN A 214 -14.27 -0.49 1.68
CA ASN A 214 -13.40 -1.14 2.65
C ASN A 214 -11.91 -0.77 2.44
N GLY A 215 -11.65 0.51 2.23
CA GLY A 215 -10.30 1.06 2.08
C GLY A 215 -9.59 0.78 0.76
N VAL A 216 -10.24 0.14 -0.21
CA VAL A 216 -9.67 -0.20 -1.52
C VAL A 216 -10.56 0.34 -2.63
N VAL A 217 -9.98 0.81 -3.74
CA VAL A 217 -10.75 1.18 -4.93
C VAL A 217 -11.40 -0.07 -5.51
N ASP A 218 -12.73 -0.04 -5.61
CA ASP A 218 -13.51 -1.13 -6.18
C ASP A 218 -13.77 -0.91 -7.67
N PHE A 219 -12.86 -1.39 -8.50
CA PHE A 219 -12.96 -1.26 -9.97
C PHE A 219 -14.13 -2.04 -10.58
N SER A 220 -14.75 -2.96 -9.84
CA SER A 220 -15.92 -3.70 -10.29
C SER A 220 -17.24 -2.97 -10.00
N ALA A 221 -17.20 -1.91 -9.21
CA ALA A 221 -18.39 -1.22 -8.76
C ALA A 221 -19.20 -0.63 -9.93
N ARG A 222 -20.48 -1.01 -9.99
CA ARG A 222 -21.54 -0.40 -10.79
C ARG A 222 -22.71 -0.17 -9.86
N THR A 223 -22.86 1.07 -9.38
CA THR A 223 -23.83 1.38 -8.33
C THR A 223 -24.10 2.87 -8.24
N LEU A 224 -24.99 3.26 -7.35
CA LEU A 224 -25.19 4.64 -6.95
C LEU A 224 -24.51 4.90 -5.62
N TYR A 225 -23.89 6.06 -5.49
CA TYR A 225 -23.34 6.52 -4.23
C TYR A 225 -23.68 7.98 -3.98
N ARG A 226 -24.21 8.29 -2.77
CA ARG A 226 -24.57 9.65 -2.39
C ARG A 226 -23.36 10.39 -1.83
N TYR A 227 -23.01 11.51 -2.45
CA TYR A 227 -21.90 12.34 -1.99
C TYR A 227 -22.29 13.83 -2.11
N ASN A 228 -22.10 14.58 -1.05
CA ASN A 228 -22.51 15.99 -0.94
C ASN A 228 -23.97 16.22 -1.37
N GLY A 229 -24.88 15.36 -0.94
CA GLY A 229 -26.31 15.48 -1.25
C GLY A 229 -26.73 14.93 -2.61
N ILE A 230 -25.81 14.69 -3.54
CA ILE A 230 -26.07 14.24 -4.91
C ILE A 230 -25.83 12.74 -5.04
N TRP A 231 -26.68 12.04 -5.79
CA TRP A 231 -26.51 10.65 -6.14
C TRP A 231 -25.73 10.51 -7.44
N TRP A 232 -24.53 9.95 -7.35
CA TRP A 232 -23.63 9.75 -8.45
C TRP A 232 -23.62 8.31 -8.94
N TYR A 233 -23.57 8.15 -10.25
CA TYR A 233 -23.40 6.83 -10.87
C TYR A 233 -21.94 6.44 -10.92
N ILE A 234 -21.66 5.29 -10.33
CA ILE A 234 -20.33 4.67 -10.32
C ILE A 234 -20.31 3.58 -11.39
N ASN A 235 -19.36 3.66 -12.30
CA ASN A 235 -19.13 2.68 -13.36
C ASN A 235 -17.65 2.35 -13.44
N GLY A 236 -17.29 1.05 -13.24
CA GLY A 236 -15.89 0.64 -13.24
C GLY A 236 -15.08 1.33 -12.13
N GLY A 237 -15.68 1.54 -10.95
CA GLY A 237 -15.02 2.09 -9.76
C GLY A 237 -14.81 3.60 -9.76
N ARG A 238 -15.41 4.36 -10.69
CA ARG A 238 -15.32 5.83 -10.73
C ARG A 238 -16.65 6.45 -11.13
N ILE A 239 -16.82 7.74 -10.81
CA ILE A 239 -17.98 8.49 -11.32
C ILE A 239 -17.88 8.57 -12.84
N ASP A 240 -18.94 8.17 -13.51
CA ASP A 240 -19.13 8.33 -14.95
C ASP A 240 -20.04 9.54 -15.23
N PHE A 241 -19.42 10.72 -15.39
CA PHE A 241 -20.15 11.99 -15.58
C PHE A 241 -20.93 12.08 -16.89
N GLY A 242 -20.58 11.25 -17.89
CA GLY A 242 -21.27 11.21 -19.18
C GLY A 242 -22.37 10.16 -19.27
N ALA A 243 -22.58 9.40 -18.21
CA ALA A 243 -23.51 8.28 -18.25
C ALA A 243 -24.95 8.73 -18.48
N ARG A 244 -25.59 8.09 -19.49
CA ARG A 244 -27.03 8.09 -19.69
C ARG A 244 -27.47 6.63 -19.78
N THR A 245 -28.03 6.12 -18.68
CA THR A 245 -28.31 4.68 -18.51
C THR A 245 -29.31 4.41 -17.40
N LEU A 246 -29.57 3.14 -17.12
CA LEU A 246 -30.29 2.71 -15.94
C LEU A 246 -29.34 2.08 -14.93
N CYS A 247 -29.60 2.30 -13.65
CA CYS A 247 -28.87 1.66 -12.56
C CYS A 247 -29.84 1.08 -11.53
N LYS A 248 -29.73 -0.22 -11.24
CA LYS A 248 -30.50 -0.85 -10.16
C LYS A 248 -29.83 -0.59 -8.81
N TYR A 249 -30.59 0.05 -7.91
CA TYR A 249 -30.12 0.33 -6.56
C TYR A 249 -31.28 0.18 -5.56
N ASN A 250 -31.07 -0.56 -4.49
CA ASN A 250 -32.09 -0.87 -3.48
C ASN A 250 -33.42 -1.34 -4.09
N GLY A 251 -33.35 -2.26 -5.07
CA GLY A 251 -34.52 -2.85 -5.71
C GLY A 251 -35.17 -2.01 -6.83
N THR A 252 -34.84 -0.71 -6.91
CA THR A 252 -35.41 0.23 -7.89
C THR A 252 -34.44 0.45 -9.05
N TRP A 253 -34.98 0.60 -10.27
CA TRP A 253 -34.22 0.98 -11.45
C TRP A 253 -34.31 2.49 -11.65
N TRP A 254 -33.18 3.14 -11.45
CA TRP A 254 -33.03 4.59 -11.52
C TRP A 254 -32.51 5.04 -12.87
N PHE A 255 -33.06 6.13 -13.37
CA PHE A 255 -32.57 6.80 -14.58
C PHE A 255 -31.39 7.71 -14.25
N ILE A 256 -30.31 7.44 -14.93
CA ILE A 256 -29.05 8.21 -14.82
C ILE A 256 -28.92 9.09 -16.05
N GLU A 257 -28.70 10.35 -15.85
CA GLU A 257 -28.39 11.31 -16.89
C GLU A 257 -27.26 12.23 -16.40
N ASN A 258 -26.24 12.44 -17.25
CA ASN A 258 -25.02 13.18 -16.88
C ASN A 258 -24.38 12.66 -15.57
N GLY A 259 -24.39 11.35 -15.40
CA GLY A 259 -23.79 10.68 -14.24
C GLY A 259 -24.53 10.81 -12.92
N GLN A 260 -25.72 11.39 -12.90
CA GLN A 260 -26.55 11.59 -11.72
C GLN A 260 -27.95 10.99 -11.90
N ILE A 261 -28.66 10.74 -10.80
CA ILE A 261 -30.07 10.40 -10.89
C ILE A 261 -30.82 11.63 -11.42
N ASN A 262 -31.60 11.45 -12.50
CA ASN A 262 -32.51 12.47 -12.97
C ASN A 262 -33.83 12.37 -12.21
N TRP A 263 -34.05 13.31 -11.29
CA TRP A 263 -35.26 13.39 -10.45
C TRP A 263 -36.41 14.16 -11.10
N SER A 264 -36.26 14.63 -12.35
CA SER A 264 -37.30 15.44 -12.97
C SER A 264 -38.61 14.68 -13.10
N GLU A 265 -39.65 15.15 -12.45
CA GLU A 265 -41.01 14.58 -12.54
C GLU A 265 -41.54 14.60 -13.96
N ASN A 266 -41.03 15.50 -14.79
CA ASN A 266 -41.43 15.65 -16.21
C ASN A 266 -40.55 14.81 -17.15
N ALA A 267 -39.53 14.11 -16.65
CA ALA A 267 -38.65 13.27 -17.46
C ALA A 267 -39.43 11.99 -17.87
N LYS A 268 -40.20 12.11 -18.94
CA LYS A 268 -40.84 10.97 -19.64
C LYS A 268 -40.00 10.67 -20.87
N THR A 269 -39.27 9.57 -20.85
CA THR A 269 -38.33 9.25 -21.93
C THR A 269 -38.08 7.75 -22.03
N LEU A 270 -37.39 7.37 -23.11
CA LEU A 270 -36.87 6.02 -23.28
C LEU A 270 -35.36 5.98 -22.98
N VAL A 271 -34.94 4.94 -22.28
CA VAL A 271 -33.53 4.73 -21.91
C VAL A 271 -33.11 3.32 -22.30
N LYS A 272 -32.00 3.23 -23.04
CA LYS A 272 -31.42 1.94 -23.42
C LYS A 272 -30.61 1.35 -22.24
N TYR A 273 -30.87 0.06 -21.97
CA TYR A 273 -30.08 -0.71 -21.02
C TYR A 273 -29.95 -2.16 -21.51
N GLY A 274 -28.72 -2.64 -21.70
CA GLY A 274 -28.48 -3.90 -22.39
C GLY A 274 -29.01 -3.88 -23.83
N SER A 275 -29.81 -4.88 -24.21
CA SER A 275 -30.44 -4.98 -25.52
C SER A 275 -31.82 -4.31 -25.60
N SER A 276 -32.39 -3.86 -24.49
CA SER A 276 -33.75 -3.36 -24.41
C SER A 276 -33.81 -1.86 -24.13
N TRP A 277 -34.99 -1.26 -24.42
CA TRP A 277 -35.31 0.12 -24.10
C TRP A 277 -36.43 0.16 -23.09
N TYR A 278 -36.33 1.03 -22.11
CA TYR A 278 -37.24 1.11 -20.98
C TYR A 278 -37.84 2.49 -20.87
N TYR A 279 -39.13 2.54 -20.53
CA TYR A 279 -39.85 3.77 -20.27
C TYR A 279 -39.56 4.26 -18.85
N VAL A 280 -39.10 5.49 -18.77
CA VAL A 280 -38.79 6.18 -17.52
C VAL A 280 -39.78 7.32 -17.30
N ASN A 281 -40.23 7.46 -16.08
CA ASN A 281 -41.04 8.57 -15.62
C ASN A 281 -40.65 8.96 -14.19
N GLY A 282 -40.39 10.24 -13.95
CA GLY A 282 -40.02 10.72 -12.62
C GLY A 282 -38.72 10.07 -12.08
N GLY A 283 -37.72 9.83 -12.95
CA GLY A 283 -36.40 9.29 -12.59
C GLY A 283 -36.35 7.79 -12.37
N VAL A 284 -37.44 7.05 -12.56
CA VAL A 284 -37.48 5.58 -12.39
C VAL A 284 -38.13 4.88 -13.57
N VAL A 285 -37.77 3.62 -13.79
CA VAL A 285 -38.46 2.77 -14.76
C VAL A 285 -39.89 2.53 -14.30
N ASN A 286 -40.88 2.88 -15.15
CA ASN A 286 -42.31 2.65 -14.86
C ASN A 286 -42.77 1.34 -15.50
N TRP A 287 -42.69 0.25 -14.76
CA TRP A 287 -43.09 -1.09 -15.16
C TRP A 287 -44.59 -1.28 -15.42
N ARG A 288 -45.42 -0.31 -14.99
CA ARG A 288 -46.88 -0.39 -15.17
C ARG A 288 -47.33 0.39 -16.40
N TYR A 289 -46.42 1.08 -17.09
CA TYR A 289 -46.80 1.89 -18.23
C TYR A 289 -46.93 1.02 -19.48
N SER A 290 -48.09 1.13 -20.12
CA SER A 290 -48.32 0.62 -21.48
C SER A 290 -48.99 1.73 -22.30
N GLY A 291 -48.40 2.05 -23.45
CA GLY A 291 -48.87 3.18 -24.26
C GLY A 291 -47.84 3.65 -25.26
N LYS A 292 -47.98 4.88 -25.76
CA LYS A 292 -47.06 5.49 -26.72
C LYS A 292 -46.09 6.43 -26.06
N CYS A 293 -44.81 6.40 -26.48
CA CYS A 293 -43.78 7.29 -26.03
C CYS A 293 -42.97 7.84 -27.20
N VAL A 294 -42.81 9.17 -27.25
CA VAL A 294 -41.98 9.85 -28.25
C VAL A 294 -40.54 9.87 -27.75
N TYR A 295 -39.63 9.43 -28.61
CA TYR A 295 -38.21 9.53 -28.38
C TYR A 295 -37.47 9.89 -29.69
N GLY A 296 -36.78 11.01 -29.69
CA GLY A 296 -36.28 11.63 -30.93
C GLY A 296 -37.47 11.94 -31.87
N ASP A 297 -37.31 11.59 -33.13
CA ASP A 297 -38.32 11.84 -34.19
C ASP A 297 -39.38 10.75 -34.29
N TYR A 298 -39.40 9.77 -33.39
CA TYR A 298 -40.25 8.60 -33.51
C TYR A 298 -41.12 8.38 -32.28
N GLU A 299 -42.27 7.79 -32.49
CA GLU A 299 -43.18 7.32 -31.45
C GLU A 299 -43.15 5.79 -31.38
N TYR A 300 -42.82 5.30 -30.18
CA TYR A 300 -42.66 3.88 -29.89
C TYR A 300 -43.82 3.36 -29.05
N THR A 301 -44.17 2.10 -29.24
CA THR A 301 -45.08 1.39 -28.37
C THR A 301 -44.30 0.84 -27.19
N VAL A 302 -44.85 1.03 -26.00
CA VAL A 302 -44.31 0.51 -24.74
C VAL A 302 -45.32 -0.44 -24.13
N GLU A 303 -44.89 -1.60 -23.70
CA GLU A 303 -45.67 -2.58 -22.95
C GLU A 303 -44.99 -2.93 -21.64
N ASN A 304 -45.68 -2.77 -20.52
CA ASN A 304 -45.16 -3.06 -19.20
C ASN A 304 -43.76 -2.42 -18.96
N GLY A 305 -43.64 -1.15 -19.39
CA GLY A 305 -42.39 -0.38 -19.22
C GLY A 305 -41.27 -0.71 -20.19
N VAL A 306 -41.43 -1.63 -21.14
CA VAL A 306 -40.44 -2.04 -22.13
C VAL A 306 -40.92 -1.67 -23.53
N VAL A 307 -40.01 -1.19 -24.38
CA VAL A 307 -40.33 -0.88 -25.78
C VAL A 307 -40.57 -2.17 -26.56
N ASP A 308 -41.72 -2.26 -27.19
CA ASP A 308 -42.04 -3.31 -28.15
C ASP A 308 -41.58 -2.90 -29.57
N PHE A 309 -40.47 -3.48 -30.02
CA PHE A 309 -39.97 -3.25 -31.38
C PHE A 309 -40.69 -4.07 -32.45
N GLY A 310 -41.57 -5.02 -32.08
CA GLY A 310 -42.45 -5.72 -33.00
C GLY A 310 -43.64 -4.88 -33.41
N ALA A 311 -43.99 -3.87 -32.62
CA ALA A 311 -45.05 -2.94 -32.93
C ALA A 311 -44.63 -1.86 -33.93
N GLN A 312 -45.61 -1.28 -34.64
CA GLN A 312 -45.34 -0.22 -35.62
C GLN A 312 -44.69 1.01 -34.96
N ILE A 313 -43.51 1.40 -35.43
CA ILE A 313 -42.85 2.65 -35.07
C ILE A 313 -43.30 3.72 -36.05
N THR A 314 -43.86 4.82 -35.55
CA THR A 314 -44.33 5.92 -36.40
C THR A 314 -43.44 7.15 -36.24
N LYS A 315 -43.22 7.87 -37.36
CA LYS A 315 -42.52 9.15 -37.29
C LYS A 315 -43.37 10.15 -36.50
N ASN A 316 -42.75 10.82 -35.53
CA ASN A 316 -43.45 11.84 -34.75
C ASN A 316 -43.43 13.14 -35.57
N ASP A 317 -44.56 13.42 -36.27
CA ASP A 317 -44.78 14.68 -36.95
C ASP A 317 -45.73 15.56 -36.15
N PRO A 318 -45.21 16.56 -35.41
CA PRO A 318 -46.04 17.45 -34.60
C PRO A 318 -47.06 18.24 -35.43
N PHE A 319 -46.71 18.58 -36.71
CA PHE A 319 -47.58 19.32 -37.60
C PHE A 319 -48.73 18.45 -38.08
N ALA A 320 -48.47 17.23 -38.51
CA ALA A 320 -49.51 16.27 -38.87
C ALA A 320 -50.45 15.96 -37.69
N LYS A 321 -49.92 15.84 -36.47
CA LYS A 321 -50.75 15.66 -35.25
C LYS A 321 -51.62 16.90 -34.98
N TYR A 322 -51.07 18.12 -35.13
CA TYR A 322 -51.84 19.36 -34.98
C TYR A 322 -52.97 19.46 -35.98
N MET A 323 -52.69 19.16 -37.27
CA MET A 323 -53.69 19.20 -38.33
C MET A 323 -54.79 18.15 -38.12
N LYS A 324 -54.45 16.93 -37.66
CA LYS A 324 -55.43 15.89 -37.31
C LYS A 324 -56.29 16.29 -36.14
N ALA A 325 -55.79 17.01 -35.15
CA ALA A 325 -56.53 17.49 -34.01
C ALA A 325 -57.37 18.74 -34.31
N ASN A 326 -57.06 19.47 -35.39
CA ASN A 326 -57.73 20.70 -35.80
C ASN A 326 -58.15 20.65 -37.30
N PRO A 327 -59.04 19.74 -37.66
CA PRO A 327 -59.37 19.51 -39.07
C PRO A 327 -59.93 20.73 -39.80
N ALA A 328 -60.52 21.68 -39.08
CA ALA A 328 -61.10 22.92 -39.67
C ALA A 328 -59.97 23.89 -40.21
N ARG A 329 -58.68 23.66 -39.88
CA ARG A 329 -57.55 24.45 -40.39
C ARG A 329 -56.83 23.80 -41.57
N SER A 330 -57.23 22.59 -41.99
CA SER A 330 -56.61 21.86 -43.11
C SER A 330 -57.06 22.38 -44.50
N GLY A 331 -57.90 23.36 -44.58
CA GLY A 331 -58.51 23.90 -45.82
C GLY A 331 -57.97 25.26 -46.29
N ILE A 332 -56.78 25.68 -45.89
CA ILE A 332 -56.13 26.86 -46.47
C ILE A 332 -55.23 26.40 -47.60
N GLN A 333 -55.79 26.44 -48.82
CA GLN A 333 -55.02 26.38 -50.08
C GLN A 333 -54.24 27.67 -50.24
#